data_dd0597bc4ac860734d42e506dcc22f8f
#
_entry.id   dd0597bc4ac860734d42e506dcc22f8f
#
_cell.length_a   1.000
_cell.length_b   1.000
_cell.length_c   1.000
_cell.angle_alpha   90.00
_cell.angle_beta   90.00
_cell.angle_gamma   90.00
#
_symmetry.space_group_name_H-M   'P 1'
#
loop_
_entity.id
_entity.type
_entity.pdbx_description
1 polymer ?
#
loop_
_entity_poly.entity_id
_entity_poly.type
_entity_poly.pdbx_seq_one_letter_code
_entity_poly.pdbx_strand_id
1 'polypeptide(L)'
;MMASALLMVACCMQAQTKVIAHRGFWKTPGSSQNSISSLLKADSIGCYGSEFDVWIAKDNKLVVNHDPVYKMRPMEYSKGDALTGLKLSNGENLPSLEQYLEAGKNCNTRLILELKAHSNKKRETKAVQGILAMVKKMGLENRMEYITFSLHAMKEFIRLAPAGTP
;
A
#
# COMPACT_ATOMS: atom_id res chain seq x y z
N MET A 1 35.31 52.74 -12.28
CA MET A 1 35.07 51.78 -11.19
C MET A 1 33.67 51.25 -11.37
N MET A 2 33.51 50.01 -11.89
CA MET A 2 32.21 49.36 -12.04
C MET A 2 32.03 48.39 -10.85
N ALA A 3 31.06 48.66 -9.99
CA ALA A 3 30.72 47.76 -8.89
C ALA A 3 29.77 46.67 -9.40
N SER A 4 30.25 45.43 -9.45
CA SER A 4 29.43 44.26 -9.75
C SER A 4 28.59 43.91 -8.52
N ALA A 5 27.29 44.12 -8.58
CA ALA A 5 26.35 43.61 -7.59
C ALA A 5 26.14 42.11 -7.75
N LEU A 6 26.66 41.31 -6.83
CA LEU A 6 26.45 39.88 -6.75
C LEU A 6 25.06 39.62 -6.15
N LEU A 7 24.07 39.25 -6.99
CA LEU A 7 22.73 38.93 -6.54
C LEU A 7 22.76 37.45 -6.00
N MET A 8 22.79 37.30 -4.66
CA MET A 8 22.59 36.00 -4.03
C MET A 8 21.10 35.62 -4.10
N VAL A 9 20.76 34.74 -5.00
CA VAL A 9 19.44 34.08 -4.96
C VAL A 9 19.47 33.01 -3.87
N ALA A 10 18.89 33.35 -2.70
CA ALA A 10 18.63 32.40 -1.64
C ALA A 10 17.52 31.46 -2.13
N CYS A 11 17.89 30.27 -2.57
CA CYS A 11 16.94 29.20 -2.89
C CYS A 11 16.38 28.67 -1.57
N CYS A 12 15.25 29.23 -1.12
CA CYS A 12 14.50 28.67 0.01
C CYS A 12 13.98 27.29 -0.39
N MET A 13 14.72 26.24 -0.05
CA MET A 13 14.20 24.87 -0.10
C MET A 13 13.14 24.73 1.00
N GLN A 14 11.89 25.01 0.68
CA GLN A 14 10.78 24.66 1.56
C GLN A 14 10.65 23.14 1.58
N ALA A 15 10.93 22.53 2.73
CA ALA A 15 10.62 21.12 2.95
C ALA A 15 9.10 20.97 2.91
N GLN A 16 8.58 20.40 1.82
CA GLN A 16 7.16 20.12 1.69
C GLN A 16 6.81 18.88 2.53
N THR A 17 5.91 19.04 3.49
CA THR A 17 5.39 17.92 4.29
C THR A 17 4.67 16.92 3.37
N LYS A 18 5.10 15.65 3.41
CA LYS A 18 4.44 14.58 2.68
C LYS A 18 3.28 14.03 3.50
N VAL A 19 2.07 14.13 2.99
CA VAL A 19 0.86 13.60 3.63
C VAL A 19 0.55 12.21 3.10
N ILE A 20 0.45 11.23 3.98
CA ILE A 20 0.08 9.85 3.68
C ILE A 20 -1.32 9.58 4.23
N ALA A 21 -2.22 9.09 3.39
CA ALA A 21 -3.55 8.68 3.78
C ALA A 21 -3.48 7.23 4.36
N HIS A 22 -3.54 7.11 5.68
CA HIS A 22 -3.54 5.82 6.39
C HIS A 22 -4.82 5.02 6.09
N ARG A 23 -4.68 3.86 5.47
CA ARG A 23 -5.77 3.01 4.90
C ARG A 23 -6.60 3.73 3.84
N GLY A 24 -5.97 4.68 3.11
CA GLY A 24 -6.61 5.58 2.18
C GLY A 24 -7.38 6.73 2.86
N PHE A 25 -7.99 7.62 2.06
CA PHE A 25 -8.84 8.70 2.59
C PHE A 25 -10.26 8.17 2.83
N TRP A 26 -10.43 7.40 3.89
CA TRP A 26 -11.63 6.61 4.15
C TRP A 26 -12.68 7.27 5.07
N LYS A 27 -12.29 8.25 5.92
CA LYS A 27 -13.23 8.97 6.80
C LYS A 27 -14.06 9.99 6.04
N THR A 28 -14.74 9.57 4.98
CA THR A 28 -15.53 10.41 4.07
C THR A 28 -16.69 9.61 3.49
N PRO A 29 -17.85 10.22 3.15
CA PRO A 29 -19.00 9.51 2.62
C PRO A 29 -18.66 8.62 1.42
N GLY A 30 -19.21 7.42 1.35
CA GLY A 30 -19.00 6.46 0.28
C GLY A 30 -17.62 5.80 0.25
N SER A 31 -16.83 5.90 1.36
CA SER A 31 -15.51 5.30 1.48
C SER A 31 -15.42 4.39 2.70
N SER A 32 -14.50 3.45 2.68
CA SER A 32 -14.16 2.55 3.78
C SER A 32 -12.65 2.39 3.85
N GLN A 33 -12.11 2.10 5.05
CA GLN A 33 -10.68 1.81 5.17
C GLN A 33 -10.29 0.65 4.22
N ASN A 34 -9.12 0.76 3.58
CA ASN A 34 -8.62 -0.27 2.67
C ASN A 34 -9.52 -0.58 1.46
N SER A 35 -10.48 0.29 1.13
CA SER A 35 -11.32 0.16 -0.06
C SER A 35 -10.66 0.80 -1.29
N ILE A 36 -11.09 0.41 -2.48
CA ILE A 36 -10.63 1.07 -3.72
C ILE A 36 -11.05 2.55 -3.72
N SER A 37 -12.26 2.87 -3.26
CA SER A 37 -12.70 4.27 -3.16
C SER A 37 -11.83 5.10 -2.21
N SER A 38 -11.28 4.52 -1.12
CA SER A 38 -10.38 5.26 -0.23
C SER A 38 -9.03 5.59 -0.88
N LEU A 39 -8.51 4.70 -1.72
CA LEU A 39 -7.32 4.96 -2.55
C LEU A 39 -7.58 6.10 -3.55
N LEU A 40 -8.66 5.99 -4.33
CA LEU A 40 -9.01 6.99 -5.35
C LEU A 40 -9.26 8.38 -4.74
N LYS A 41 -9.85 8.43 -3.55
CA LYS A 41 -10.04 9.69 -2.82
C LYS A 41 -8.74 10.26 -2.28
N ALA A 42 -7.80 9.43 -1.80
CA ALA A 42 -6.47 9.90 -1.40
C ALA A 42 -5.73 10.52 -2.58
N ASP A 43 -5.84 9.92 -3.77
CA ASP A 43 -5.30 10.48 -5.01
C ASP A 43 -5.97 11.81 -5.38
N SER A 44 -7.30 11.88 -5.33
CA SER A 44 -8.08 13.06 -5.73
C SER A 44 -7.77 14.32 -4.91
N ILE A 45 -7.33 14.16 -3.65
CA ILE A 45 -6.92 15.28 -2.78
C ILE A 45 -5.40 15.52 -2.78
N GLY A 46 -4.65 14.83 -3.64
CA GLY A 46 -3.21 15.04 -3.82
C GLY A 46 -2.35 14.53 -2.67
N CYS A 47 -2.74 13.47 -1.97
CA CYS A 47 -1.87 12.83 -0.98
C CYS A 47 -0.58 12.34 -1.65
N TYR A 48 0.56 12.48 -0.95
CA TYR A 48 1.82 11.88 -1.38
C TYR A 48 1.71 10.37 -1.56
N GLY A 49 1.05 9.69 -0.61
CA GLY A 49 0.85 8.27 -0.63
C GLY A 49 -0.49 7.85 -0.04
N SER A 50 -1.00 6.71 -0.49
CA SER A 50 -2.09 5.97 0.14
C SER A 50 -1.51 4.70 0.72
N GLU A 51 -1.57 4.57 2.04
CA GLU A 51 -1.15 3.37 2.74
C GLU A 51 -2.32 2.37 2.76
N PHE A 52 -2.00 1.08 2.71
CA PHE A 52 -2.97 -0.03 2.75
C PHE A 52 -2.32 -1.32 3.25
N ASP A 53 -3.13 -2.16 3.90
CA ASP A 53 -2.70 -3.36 4.61
C ASP A 53 -2.93 -4.63 3.81
N VAL A 54 -1.96 -5.57 3.78
CA VAL A 54 -2.04 -6.81 3.01
C VAL A 54 -1.84 -8.04 3.88
N TRP A 55 -2.69 -9.04 3.64
CA TRP A 55 -2.59 -10.40 4.15
C TRP A 55 -2.44 -11.41 3.02
N ILE A 56 -1.77 -12.54 3.30
CA ILE A 56 -1.83 -13.71 2.42
C ILE A 56 -2.86 -14.71 2.98
N ALA A 57 -3.90 -15.00 2.21
CA ALA A 57 -4.97 -15.93 2.54
C ALA A 57 -4.48 -17.40 2.51
N LYS A 58 -5.30 -18.34 3.02
CA LYS A 58 -4.97 -19.77 3.13
C LYS A 58 -4.49 -20.39 1.81
N ASP A 59 -5.09 -19.99 0.70
CA ASP A 59 -4.81 -20.44 -0.66
C ASP A 59 -3.78 -19.56 -1.41
N ASN A 60 -3.08 -18.70 -0.67
CA ASN A 60 -2.05 -17.76 -1.14
C ASN A 60 -2.55 -16.57 -1.96
N LYS A 61 -3.85 -16.33 -2.03
CA LYS A 61 -4.38 -15.08 -2.56
C LYS A 61 -4.02 -13.93 -1.63
N LEU A 62 -3.50 -12.84 -2.18
CA LEU A 62 -3.21 -11.62 -1.43
C LEU A 62 -4.48 -10.77 -1.37
N VAL A 63 -4.85 -10.33 -0.17
CA VAL A 63 -6.08 -9.56 0.10
C VAL A 63 -5.77 -8.32 0.92
N VAL A 64 -6.58 -7.27 0.75
CA VAL A 64 -6.36 -5.96 1.39
C VAL A 64 -7.30 -5.78 2.57
N ASN A 65 -6.78 -5.81 3.80
CA ASN A 65 -7.51 -5.60 5.04
C ASN A 65 -6.55 -5.33 6.20
N HIS A 66 -6.94 -4.52 7.17
CA HIS A 66 -6.10 -4.24 8.34
C HIS A 66 -6.16 -5.36 9.39
N ASP A 67 -7.36 -5.76 9.81
CA ASP A 67 -7.53 -6.64 10.94
C ASP A 67 -7.24 -8.11 10.59
N PRO A 68 -6.71 -8.92 11.52
CA PRO A 68 -6.46 -10.34 11.29
C PRO A 68 -7.76 -11.15 11.09
N VAL A 69 -8.89 -10.58 11.50
CA VAL A 69 -10.22 -11.16 11.33
C VAL A 69 -11.19 -10.10 10.81
N TYR A 70 -11.95 -10.39 9.78
CA TYR A 70 -13.02 -9.55 9.28
C TYR A 70 -14.31 -10.34 9.13
N LYS A 71 -15.42 -9.85 9.71
CA LYS A 71 -16.73 -10.54 9.71
C LYS A 71 -16.61 -12.04 10.05
N MET A 72 -15.93 -12.34 11.15
CA MET A 72 -15.65 -13.70 11.66
C MET A 72 -14.81 -14.59 10.73
N ARG A 73 -14.15 -14.03 9.70
CA ARG A 73 -13.25 -14.72 8.81
C ARG A 73 -11.79 -14.34 9.10
N PRO A 74 -10.98 -15.28 9.65
CA PRO A 74 -9.56 -15.05 9.83
C PRO A 74 -8.85 -14.94 8.47
N MET A 75 -8.03 -13.89 8.26
CA MET A 75 -7.36 -13.65 6.98
C MET A 75 -6.46 -14.79 6.56
N GLU A 76 -5.56 -15.24 7.42
CA GLU A 76 -4.61 -16.31 7.11
C GLU A 76 -5.24 -17.69 6.88
N TYR A 77 -6.41 -17.95 7.48
CA TYR A 77 -7.02 -19.29 7.53
C TYR A 77 -8.25 -19.43 6.64
N SER A 78 -8.70 -18.37 6.01
CA SER A 78 -9.81 -18.38 5.05
C SER A 78 -9.29 -18.40 3.61
N LYS A 79 -10.08 -18.97 2.68
CA LYS A 79 -9.79 -18.90 1.24
C LYS A 79 -9.97 -17.45 0.75
N GLY A 80 -9.11 -17.01 -0.18
CA GLY A 80 -9.13 -15.67 -0.70
C GLY A 80 -10.47 -15.27 -1.32
N ASP A 81 -11.13 -16.16 -2.06
CA ASP A 81 -12.43 -15.88 -2.67
C ASP A 81 -13.53 -15.67 -1.62
N ALA A 82 -13.47 -16.41 -0.50
CA ALA A 82 -14.40 -16.21 0.61
C ALA A 82 -14.17 -14.85 1.31
N LEU A 83 -12.93 -14.33 1.31
CA LEU A 83 -12.60 -13.02 1.84
C LEU A 83 -13.03 -11.90 0.90
N THR A 84 -12.69 -12.01 -0.38
CA THR A 84 -13.02 -10.98 -1.38
C THR A 84 -14.51 -10.92 -1.74
N GLY A 85 -15.31 -11.90 -1.31
CA GLY A 85 -16.78 -11.86 -1.34
C GLY A 85 -17.41 -11.05 -0.21
N LEU A 86 -16.65 -10.68 0.83
CA LEU A 86 -17.17 -9.91 1.97
C LEU A 86 -17.38 -8.44 1.60
N LYS A 87 -18.47 -7.85 2.10
CA LYS A 87 -18.76 -6.42 1.89
C LYS A 87 -18.10 -5.56 2.96
N LEU A 88 -17.45 -4.50 2.53
CA LEU A 88 -16.99 -3.39 3.36
C LEU A 88 -18.18 -2.51 3.79
N SER A 89 -17.95 -1.56 4.69
CA SER A 89 -19.00 -0.68 5.20
C SER A 89 -19.61 0.25 4.16
N ASN A 90 -18.87 0.55 3.08
CA ASN A 90 -19.33 1.37 1.96
C ASN A 90 -20.01 0.55 0.83
N GLY A 91 -20.19 -0.77 1.01
CA GLY A 91 -20.82 -1.66 0.04
C GLY A 91 -19.88 -2.27 -1.00
N GLU A 92 -18.63 -1.79 -1.12
CA GLU A 92 -17.61 -2.45 -1.95
C GLU A 92 -17.28 -3.85 -1.41
N ASN A 93 -16.71 -4.69 -2.24
CA ASN A 93 -16.11 -5.93 -1.77
C ASN A 93 -14.74 -5.65 -1.14
N LEU A 94 -14.34 -6.48 -0.17
CA LEU A 94 -12.96 -6.52 0.31
C LEU A 94 -12.04 -6.82 -0.88
N PRO A 95 -11.10 -5.93 -1.24
CA PRO A 95 -10.35 -6.11 -2.48
C PRO A 95 -9.26 -7.17 -2.37
N SER A 96 -8.99 -7.87 -3.46
CA SER A 96 -7.70 -8.54 -3.61
C SER A 96 -6.60 -7.49 -3.85
N LEU A 97 -5.34 -7.87 -3.59
CA LEU A 97 -4.21 -7.00 -3.92
C LEU A 97 -4.19 -6.67 -5.42
N GLU A 98 -4.52 -7.63 -6.29
CA GLU A 98 -4.58 -7.41 -7.73
C GLU A 98 -5.58 -6.32 -8.11
N GLN A 99 -6.81 -6.38 -7.56
CA GLN A 99 -7.83 -5.35 -7.79
C GLN A 99 -7.42 -3.97 -7.28
N TYR A 100 -6.78 -3.93 -6.10
CA TYR A 100 -6.33 -2.68 -5.48
C TYR A 100 -5.20 -2.03 -6.29
N LEU A 101 -4.20 -2.81 -6.71
CA LEU A 101 -3.09 -2.33 -7.54
C LEU A 101 -3.57 -1.92 -8.94
N GLU A 102 -4.52 -2.64 -9.53
CA GLU A 102 -5.11 -2.27 -10.83
C GLU A 102 -5.78 -0.89 -10.76
N ALA A 103 -6.57 -0.63 -9.71
CA ALA A 103 -7.13 0.70 -9.47
C ALA A 103 -6.04 1.76 -9.25
N GLY A 104 -4.95 1.39 -8.59
CA GLY A 104 -3.81 2.26 -8.32
C GLY A 104 -2.98 2.65 -9.54
N LYS A 105 -3.07 1.92 -10.66
CA LYS A 105 -2.27 2.23 -11.88
C LYS A 105 -2.47 3.65 -12.40
N ASN A 106 -3.70 4.14 -12.34
CA ASN A 106 -4.07 5.45 -12.88
C ASN A 106 -4.00 6.58 -11.84
N CYS A 107 -3.58 6.30 -10.60
CA CYS A 107 -3.39 7.29 -9.56
C CYS A 107 -2.00 7.94 -9.66
N ASN A 108 -1.84 9.16 -9.17
CA ASN A 108 -0.54 9.81 -9.00
C ASN A 108 0.06 9.54 -7.61
N THR A 109 -0.78 9.26 -6.61
CA THR A 109 -0.37 8.95 -5.24
C THR A 109 0.49 7.69 -5.18
N ARG A 110 1.51 7.66 -4.32
CA ARG A 110 2.32 6.46 -4.10
C ARG A 110 1.51 5.37 -3.38
N LEU A 111 1.84 4.13 -3.65
CA LEU A 111 1.21 2.96 -3.07
C LEU A 111 2.09 2.43 -1.93
N ILE A 112 1.69 2.69 -0.69
CA ILE A 112 2.46 2.31 0.51
C ILE A 112 1.82 1.06 1.10
N LEU A 113 2.45 -0.09 0.87
CA LEU A 113 1.93 -1.39 1.27
C LEU A 113 2.48 -1.80 2.63
N GLU A 114 1.60 -1.99 3.62
CA GLU A 114 1.95 -2.69 4.86
C GLU A 114 1.69 -4.19 4.71
N LEU A 115 2.75 -5.00 4.77
CA LEU A 115 2.57 -6.43 4.96
C LEU A 115 2.36 -6.74 6.44
N LYS A 116 1.17 -7.24 6.78
CA LYS A 116 0.85 -7.64 8.16
C LYS A 116 1.70 -8.84 8.59
N ALA A 117 2.06 -8.87 9.87
CA ALA A 117 2.78 -10.00 10.45
C ALA A 117 1.90 -11.27 10.44
N HIS A 118 2.48 -12.39 10.00
CA HIS A 118 1.79 -13.66 9.86
C HIS A 118 2.20 -14.66 10.94
N SER A 119 1.47 -15.76 11.05
CA SER A 119 1.69 -16.79 12.06
C SER A 119 3.07 -17.45 12.00
N ASN A 120 3.72 -17.43 10.85
CA ASN A 120 5.08 -17.97 10.69
C ASN A 120 5.85 -17.34 9.52
N LYS A 121 7.17 -17.43 9.59
CA LYS A 121 8.13 -16.87 8.62
C LYS A 121 7.93 -17.38 7.18
N LYS A 122 7.55 -18.66 7.00
CA LYS A 122 7.34 -19.23 5.67
C LYS A 122 6.18 -18.54 4.95
N ARG A 123 5.13 -18.19 5.68
CA ARG A 123 4.00 -17.45 5.11
C ARG A 123 4.40 -16.01 4.76
N GLU A 124 5.17 -15.35 5.60
CA GLU A 124 5.69 -14.00 5.32
C GLU A 124 6.59 -13.99 4.08
N THR A 125 7.54 -14.93 3.97
CA THR A 125 8.38 -15.06 2.75
C THR A 125 7.52 -15.25 1.50
N LYS A 126 6.49 -16.11 1.59
CA LYS A 126 5.59 -16.35 0.45
C LYS A 126 4.75 -15.11 0.08
N ALA A 127 4.31 -14.37 1.10
CA ALA A 127 3.59 -13.11 0.88
C ALA A 127 4.48 -12.07 0.19
N VAL A 128 5.71 -11.86 0.66
CA VAL A 128 6.69 -10.94 0.04
C VAL A 128 6.94 -11.32 -1.41
N GLN A 129 7.21 -12.60 -1.69
CA GLN A 129 7.42 -13.09 -3.07
C GLN A 129 6.21 -12.83 -3.96
N GLY A 130 5.00 -13.11 -3.47
CA GLY A 130 3.76 -12.88 -4.22
C GLY A 130 3.48 -11.39 -4.48
N ILE A 131 3.73 -10.54 -3.48
CA ILE A 131 3.60 -9.09 -3.61
C ILE A 131 4.54 -8.56 -4.69
N LEU A 132 5.84 -8.85 -4.57
CA LEU A 132 6.85 -8.34 -5.51
C LEU A 132 6.62 -8.85 -6.93
N ALA A 133 6.22 -10.12 -7.09
CA ALA A 133 5.88 -10.68 -8.40
C ALA A 133 4.66 -9.97 -9.03
N MET A 134 3.64 -9.66 -8.23
CA MET A 134 2.44 -8.95 -8.71
C MET A 134 2.76 -7.51 -9.07
N VAL A 135 3.49 -6.78 -8.23
CA VAL A 135 3.93 -5.40 -8.48
C VAL A 135 4.73 -5.31 -9.77
N LYS A 136 5.70 -6.23 -9.98
CA LYS A 136 6.51 -6.33 -11.20
C LYS A 136 5.63 -6.62 -12.43
N LYS A 137 4.73 -7.59 -12.34
CA LYS A 137 3.77 -7.92 -13.43
C LYS A 137 2.96 -6.70 -13.86
N MET A 138 2.66 -5.79 -12.92
CA MET A 138 1.86 -4.58 -13.17
C MET A 138 2.69 -3.34 -13.54
N GLY A 139 4.04 -3.41 -13.48
CA GLY A 139 4.93 -2.29 -13.78
C GLY A 139 4.84 -1.15 -12.76
N LEU A 140 4.59 -1.49 -11.48
CA LEU A 140 4.37 -0.51 -10.41
C LEU A 140 5.58 -0.32 -9.47
N GLU A 141 6.73 -0.96 -9.74
CA GLU A 141 7.89 -0.98 -8.84
C GLU A 141 8.30 0.43 -8.38
N ASN A 142 8.35 1.38 -9.29
CA ASN A 142 8.77 2.77 -9.01
C ASN A 142 7.74 3.57 -8.19
N ARG A 143 6.56 3.02 -7.93
CA ARG A 143 5.46 3.67 -7.21
C ARG A 143 5.19 3.05 -5.85
N MET A 144 5.83 1.91 -5.56
CA MET A 144 5.64 1.19 -4.30
C MET A 144 6.60 1.70 -3.21
N GLU A 145 6.10 1.68 -2.00
CA GLU A 145 6.86 1.72 -0.75
C GLU A 145 6.36 0.56 0.13
N TYR A 146 7.26 -0.03 0.94
CA TYR A 146 6.91 -1.19 1.76
C TYR A 146 7.18 -0.93 3.23
N ILE A 147 6.20 -1.24 4.06
CA ILE A 147 6.32 -1.23 5.52
C ILE A 147 5.83 -2.56 6.11
N THR A 148 6.33 -2.93 7.26
CA THR A 148 5.88 -4.11 8.01
C THR A 148 6.37 -4.05 9.45
N PHE A 149 5.62 -4.63 10.37
CA PHE A 149 6.03 -4.82 11.77
C PHE A 149 6.73 -6.18 12.00
N SER A 150 6.90 -7.01 10.95
CA SER A 150 7.70 -8.24 11.02
C SER A 150 9.14 -7.98 10.59
N LEU A 151 10.08 -8.18 11.49
CA LEU A 151 11.51 -8.12 11.16
C LEU A 151 11.91 -9.13 10.08
N HIS A 152 11.26 -10.31 10.05
CA HIS A 152 11.53 -11.30 9.01
C HIS A 152 11.03 -10.82 7.64
N ALA A 153 9.79 -10.34 7.55
CA ALA A 153 9.24 -9.82 6.31
C ALA A 153 10.04 -8.61 5.79
N MET A 154 10.49 -7.71 6.68
CA MET A 154 11.37 -6.59 6.30
C MET A 154 12.67 -7.08 5.68
N LYS A 155 13.35 -8.08 6.29
CA LYS A 155 14.58 -8.66 5.72
C LYS A 155 14.31 -9.29 4.34
N GLU A 156 13.16 -9.93 4.14
CA GLU A 156 12.79 -10.50 2.84
C GLU A 156 12.54 -9.41 1.79
N PHE A 157 11.86 -8.31 2.14
CA PHE A 157 11.71 -7.16 1.23
C PHE A 157 13.08 -6.57 0.84
N ILE A 158 13.96 -6.29 1.81
CA ILE A 158 15.32 -5.76 1.55
C ILE A 158 16.11 -6.70 0.62
N ARG A 159 15.97 -8.01 0.78
CA ARG A 159 16.68 -9.01 -0.02
C ARG A 159 16.15 -9.15 -1.45
N LEU A 160 14.85 -8.96 -1.67
CA LEU A 160 14.15 -9.33 -2.89
C LEU A 160 13.63 -8.15 -3.72
N ALA A 161 13.37 -7.00 -3.09
CA ALA A 161 12.91 -5.82 -3.81
C ALA A 161 14.04 -5.20 -4.65
N PRO A 162 13.73 -4.43 -5.70
CA PRO A 162 14.72 -3.68 -6.46
C PRO A 162 15.55 -2.76 -5.54
N ALA A 163 16.83 -2.59 -5.88
CA ALA A 163 17.70 -1.70 -5.11
C ALA A 163 17.14 -0.26 -5.10
N GLY A 164 17.14 0.37 -3.92
CA GLY A 164 16.61 1.73 -3.72
C GLY A 164 15.09 1.81 -3.54
N THR A 165 14.40 0.67 -3.42
CA THR A 165 12.97 0.66 -3.02
C THR A 165 12.84 1.14 -1.57
N PRO A 166 11.99 2.16 -1.28
CA PRO A 166 11.73 2.66 0.07
C PRO A 166 10.96 1.65 0.92
#